data_3ba8ca071415ba73cf0e6b15b7adeb55
#
_entry.id   3ba8ca071415ba73cf0e6b15b7adeb55
#
_cell.length_a   1.000
_cell.length_b   1.000
_cell.length_c   1.000
_cell.angle_alpha   90.00
_cell.angle_beta   90.00
_cell.angle_gamma   90.00
#
_symmetry.space_group_name_H-M   'P 1'
#
loop_
_entity.id
_entity.type
_entity.pdbx_description
1 polymer ?
#
loop_
_entity_poly.entity_id
_entity_poly.type
_entity_poly.pdbx_seq_one_letter_code
_entity_poly.pdbx_strand_id
1 'polypeptide(L)'
;MAYYESLKVEPVFGSQHRDERVGGVVKRYVPDMLQESSNSVSAETAEFVGDVSAQVAAFGASVRDEHIGMLYAMLLKSESISSSMIEGYATSPRDVIMAGFDPSHATADARIVWNNVLAVKDSLAKLNSTWTVDAIHDVHHTLLPDMPFGARTGQVRIGGQTIFRAAYIAPSADMVPAYMEDIVAYANTGPETTLTKAAILHAQFETVHPYGDGNGRTGRAITHALLNRSGLISDGAVLPISTVLKVRGNDYVDALNAYRYDSETGASRAEAVNQFVVMFAEATNDSVKLAAKVRDDVVALKRKWEDQTSGIRSDSVAHLILASLPETPIITASSVEKRFGTTRTAATRAIGKLEEAGILEKVEGKYKHSAAYAAADILSLMLDAERRAASFDMDTVLSAPVLPVPASSQPLTMVCNAWMPNARKNCVLSRGHLGPHKSRK
;
A
#
# COMPACT_ATOMS: atom_id res chain seq x y z
N MET A 1 15.08 16.13 22.35
CA MET A 1 13.69 16.63 22.21
C MET A 1 13.51 17.15 20.80
N ALA A 2 12.38 16.85 20.19
CA ALA A 2 12.07 17.26 18.81
C ALA A 2 11.91 18.77 18.69
N TYR A 3 12.35 19.35 17.59
CA TYR A 3 12.33 20.80 17.36
C TYR A 3 12.40 21.13 15.87
N TYR A 4 12.16 22.38 15.53
CA TYR A 4 12.36 22.91 14.20
C TYR A 4 13.66 23.73 14.14
N GLU A 5 14.57 23.37 13.25
CA GLU A 5 15.76 24.15 12.96
C GLU A 5 15.57 25.06 11.74
N SER A 6 16.30 26.17 11.71
CA SER A 6 16.29 27.09 10.57
C SER A 6 17.24 26.60 9.48
N LEU A 7 16.70 26.38 8.28
CA LEU A 7 17.46 26.05 7.09
C LEU A 7 17.53 27.26 6.15
N LYS A 8 18.73 27.75 5.90
CA LYS A 8 18.96 28.78 4.87
C LYS A 8 18.94 28.13 3.50
N VAL A 9 18.10 28.65 2.62
CA VAL A 9 17.97 28.22 1.22
C VAL A 9 18.51 29.31 0.32
N GLU A 10 19.55 28.98 -0.41
CA GLU A 10 20.17 29.93 -1.34
C GLU A 10 19.27 30.15 -2.57
N PRO A 11 19.34 31.35 -3.18
CA PRO A 11 18.60 31.67 -4.40
C PRO A 11 18.89 30.69 -5.55
N VAL A 12 17.85 30.23 -6.23
CA VAL A 12 17.96 29.38 -7.43
C VAL A 12 17.71 30.24 -8.65
N PHE A 13 18.78 30.65 -9.32
CA PHE A 13 18.69 31.47 -10.53
C PHE A 13 18.00 30.68 -11.66
N GLY A 14 17.01 31.33 -12.31
CA GLY A 14 16.25 30.71 -13.38
C GLY A 14 15.03 29.86 -12.93
N SER A 15 14.79 29.71 -11.63
CA SER A 15 13.55 29.09 -11.15
C SER A 15 12.31 29.84 -11.63
N GLN A 16 11.24 29.13 -11.94
CA GLN A 16 9.94 29.70 -12.28
C GLN A 16 9.24 30.33 -11.05
N HIS A 17 9.63 29.91 -9.83
CA HIS A 17 9.03 30.37 -8.59
C HIS A 17 9.82 31.56 -8.00
N ARG A 18 9.09 32.63 -7.64
CA ARG A 18 9.71 33.86 -7.10
C ARG A 18 10.44 33.59 -5.78
N ASP A 19 9.84 32.81 -4.90
CA ASP A 19 10.38 32.44 -3.60
C ASP A 19 11.74 31.73 -3.72
N GLU A 20 11.88 30.82 -4.66
CA GLU A 20 13.16 30.14 -4.93
C GLU A 20 14.22 31.11 -5.53
N ARG A 21 13.81 32.06 -6.39
CA ARG A 21 14.73 33.05 -6.93
C ARG A 21 15.29 34.01 -5.90
N VAL A 22 14.52 34.27 -4.84
CA VAL A 22 14.92 35.19 -3.75
C VAL A 22 15.73 34.45 -2.68
N GLY A 23 15.44 33.15 -2.49
CA GLY A 23 15.96 32.41 -1.35
C GLY A 23 15.33 32.84 -0.04
N GLY A 24 15.82 32.34 1.08
CA GLY A 24 15.30 32.69 2.40
C GLY A 24 15.58 31.65 3.47
N VAL A 25 14.79 31.68 4.51
CA VAL A 25 14.88 30.71 5.63
C VAL A 25 13.58 29.93 5.70
N VAL A 26 13.68 28.61 5.84
CA VAL A 26 12.56 27.70 6.10
C VAL A 26 12.83 26.94 7.39
N LYS A 27 11.79 26.33 7.98
CA LYS A 27 11.92 25.47 9.15
C LYS A 27 11.97 24.02 8.72
N ARG A 28 12.99 23.29 9.17
CA ARG A 28 13.17 21.86 8.96
C ARG A 28 12.98 21.12 10.28
N TYR A 29 12.24 20.03 10.28
CA TYR A 29 11.95 19.26 11.48
C TYR A 29 13.10 18.30 11.83
N VAL A 30 13.41 18.20 13.12
CA VAL A 30 14.38 17.29 13.71
C VAL A 30 13.64 16.44 14.75
N PRO A 31 13.28 15.18 14.45
CA PRO A 31 12.58 14.31 15.39
C PRO A 31 13.50 13.80 16.50
N ASP A 32 12.89 13.34 17.59
CA ASP A 32 13.60 12.57 18.63
C ASP A 32 14.06 11.22 18.07
N MET A 33 15.12 10.66 18.65
CA MET A 33 15.46 9.26 18.52
C MET A 33 14.50 8.40 19.36
N LEU A 34 14.05 7.26 18.81
CA LEU A 34 13.10 6.38 19.48
C LEU A 34 13.71 5.71 20.72
N GLN A 35 14.98 5.31 20.63
CA GLN A 35 15.69 4.64 21.72
C GLN A 35 16.02 5.56 22.91
N GLU A 36 16.12 6.86 22.66
CA GLU A 36 16.46 7.86 23.67
C GLU A 36 15.20 8.52 24.28
N SER A 37 14.03 8.19 23.78
CA SER A 37 12.78 8.86 24.15
C SER A 37 11.82 7.94 24.87
N SER A 38 11.00 8.50 25.75
CA SER A 38 9.85 7.79 26.31
C SER A 38 8.77 7.66 25.22
N ASN A 39 8.43 6.42 24.89
CA ASN A 39 7.38 6.09 23.94
C ASN A 39 6.13 5.52 24.64
N SER A 40 6.02 5.74 25.96
CA SER A 40 4.90 5.27 26.77
C SER A 40 3.60 5.97 26.35
N VAL A 41 2.52 5.18 26.31
CA VAL A 41 1.16 5.69 26.09
C VAL A 41 0.41 5.79 27.41
N SER A 42 -0.70 6.51 27.45
CA SER A 42 -1.59 6.58 28.63
C SER A 42 -2.19 5.21 28.94
N ALA A 43 -2.65 5.01 30.18
CA ALA A 43 -3.31 3.77 30.59
C ALA A 43 -4.57 3.48 29.74
N GLU A 44 -5.35 4.52 29.41
CA GLU A 44 -6.54 4.43 28.56
C GLU A 44 -6.16 3.99 27.13
N THR A 45 -5.12 4.58 26.55
CA THR A 45 -4.62 4.16 25.23
C THR A 45 -4.08 2.75 25.25
N ALA A 46 -3.36 2.35 26.31
CA ALA A 46 -2.84 0.99 26.46
C ALA A 46 -3.96 -0.06 26.56
N GLU A 47 -5.04 0.23 27.30
CA GLU A 47 -6.22 -0.62 27.39
C GLU A 47 -6.89 -0.78 26.02
N PHE A 48 -7.17 0.32 25.33
CA PHE A 48 -7.74 0.31 23.99
C PHE A 48 -6.89 -0.50 22.98
N VAL A 49 -5.58 -0.28 22.96
CA VAL A 49 -4.64 -1.05 22.12
C VAL A 49 -4.66 -2.54 22.48
N GLY A 50 -4.81 -2.87 23.77
CA GLY A 50 -4.97 -4.24 24.25
C GLY A 50 -6.22 -4.91 23.67
N ASP A 51 -7.35 -4.22 23.70
CA ASP A 51 -8.63 -4.70 23.15
C ASP A 51 -8.54 -4.91 21.63
N VAL A 52 -7.94 -3.97 20.90
CA VAL A 52 -7.74 -4.12 19.45
C VAL A 52 -6.81 -5.29 19.15
N SER A 53 -5.73 -5.45 19.92
CA SER A 53 -4.81 -6.59 19.76
C SER A 53 -5.51 -7.93 19.98
N ALA A 54 -6.40 -8.01 20.96
CA ALA A 54 -7.22 -9.20 21.20
C ALA A 54 -8.17 -9.49 20.02
N GLN A 55 -8.77 -8.46 19.41
CA GLN A 55 -9.61 -8.63 18.22
C GLN A 55 -8.80 -9.10 16.99
N VAL A 56 -7.59 -8.59 16.79
CA VAL A 56 -6.67 -9.07 15.75
C VAL A 56 -6.36 -10.55 15.94
N ALA A 57 -6.01 -10.96 17.16
CA ALA A 57 -5.71 -12.34 17.47
C ALA A 57 -6.94 -13.27 17.30
N ALA A 58 -8.13 -12.82 17.73
CA ALA A 58 -9.38 -13.55 17.55
C ALA A 58 -9.73 -13.73 16.06
N PHE A 59 -9.50 -12.70 15.24
CA PHE A 59 -9.67 -12.81 13.79
C PHE A 59 -8.72 -13.88 13.21
N GLY A 60 -7.43 -13.85 13.54
CA GLY A 60 -6.46 -14.87 13.11
C GLY A 60 -6.90 -16.28 13.46
N ALA A 61 -7.35 -16.50 14.71
CA ALA A 61 -7.86 -17.80 15.18
C ALA A 61 -9.17 -18.24 14.50
N SER A 62 -9.93 -17.33 13.90
CA SER A 62 -11.18 -17.62 13.20
C SER A 62 -11.00 -18.10 11.76
N VAL A 63 -9.81 -17.96 11.19
CA VAL A 63 -9.50 -18.37 9.82
C VAL A 63 -9.15 -19.85 9.80
N ARG A 64 -9.88 -20.65 9.02
CA ARG A 64 -9.60 -22.09 8.86
C ARG A 64 -8.50 -22.29 7.85
N ASP A 65 -7.65 -23.28 8.05
CA ASP A 65 -6.50 -23.61 7.21
C ASP A 65 -6.84 -23.72 5.72
N GLU A 66 -7.99 -24.29 5.40
CA GLU A 66 -8.48 -24.48 4.03
C GLU A 66 -8.78 -23.18 3.27
N HIS A 67 -8.93 -22.05 3.99
CA HIS A 67 -9.25 -20.73 3.43
C HIS A 67 -8.08 -19.74 3.47
N ILE A 68 -7.05 -20.04 4.26
CA ILE A 68 -5.91 -19.13 4.54
C ILE A 68 -5.29 -18.59 3.25
N GLY A 69 -4.90 -19.44 2.32
CA GLY A 69 -4.18 -19.02 1.12
C GLY A 69 -4.97 -18.03 0.25
N MET A 70 -6.29 -18.27 0.07
CA MET A 70 -7.16 -17.38 -0.68
C MET A 70 -7.34 -16.03 0.03
N LEU A 71 -7.66 -16.08 1.32
CA LEU A 71 -7.88 -14.87 2.13
C LEU A 71 -6.63 -13.98 2.15
N TYR A 72 -5.46 -14.57 2.43
CA TYR A 72 -4.22 -13.80 2.53
C TYR A 72 -3.81 -13.18 1.19
N ALA A 73 -3.99 -13.91 0.08
CA ALA A 73 -3.74 -13.37 -1.24
C ALA A 73 -4.67 -12.18 -1.59
N MET A 74 -5.91 -12.23 -1.13
CA MET A 74 -6.89 -11.14 -1.30
C MET A 74 -6.53 -9.92 -0.45
N LEU A 75 -6.28 -10.13 0.85
CA LEU A 75 -5.95 -9.05 1.79
C LEU A 75 -4.64 -8.37 1.40
N LEU A 76 -3.60 -9.12 1.02
CA LEU A 76 -2.33 -8.58 0.55
C LEU A 76 -2.50 -7.65 -0.67
N LYS A 77 -3.31 -8.06 -1.64
CA LYS A 77 -3.55 -7.22 -2.82
C LYS A 77 -4.36 -5.98 -2.48
N SER A 78 -5.42 -6.11 -1.67
CA SER A 78 -6.23 -4.97 -1.21
C SER A 78 -5.38 -3.95 -0.45
N GLU A 79 -4.55 -4.41 0.48
CA GLU A 79 -3.59 -3.58 1.22
C GLU A 79 -2.65 -2.83 0.28
N SER A 80 -1.99 -3.54 -0.64
CA SER A 80 -0.98 -2.96 -1.53
C SER A 80 -1.56 -1.96 -2.53
N ILE A 81 -2.76 -2.23 -3.05
CA ILE A 81 -3.46 -1.32 -3.95
C ILE A 81 -3.83 -0.04 -3.20
N SER A 82 -4.48 -0.17 -2.04
CA SER A 82 -4.89 0.98 -1.24
C SER A 82 -3.70 1.79 -0.73
N SER A 83 -2.62 1.14 -0.32
CA SER A 83 -1.36 1.79 0.05
C SER A 83 -0.79 2.64 -1.10
N SER A 84 -0.87 2.16 -2.34
CA SER A 84 -0.43 2.94 -3.50
C SER A 84 -1.41 4.07 -3.87
N MET A 85 -2.71 3.87 -3.63
CA MET A 85 -3.72 4.91 -3.84
C MET A 85 -3.56 6.11 -2.88
N ILE A 86 -3.10 5.90 -1.65
CA ILE A 86 -2.73 6.99 -0.72
C ILE A 86 -1.67 7.88 -1.34
N GLU A 87 -0.72 7.31 -2.10
CA GLU A 87 0.35 8.03 -2.81
C GLU A 87 -0.09 8.59 -4.18
N GLY A 88 -1.38 8.47 -4.53
CA GLY A 88 -1.94 9.02 -5.77
C GLY A 88 -1.85 8.11 -7.01
N TYR A 89 -1.42 6.85 -6.85
CA TYR A 89 -1.43 5.88 -7.96
C TYR A 89 -2.80 5.23 -8.08
N ALA A 90 -3.61 5.70 -9.03
CA ALA A 90 -4.95 5.18 -9.29
C ALA A 90 -4.94 4.17 -10.44
N THR A 91 -5.20 2.91 -10.12
CA THR A 91 -5.31 1.83 -11.10
C THR A 91 -6.35 0.81 -10.64
N SER A 92 -6.95 0.08 -11.59
CA SER A 92 -7.93 -0.96 -11.23
C SER A 92 -7.23 -2.21 -10.68
N PRO A 93 -7.86 -2.98 -9.77
CA PRO A 93 -7.34 -4.27 -9.33
C PRO A 93 -7.00 -5.22 -10.49
N ARG A 94 -7.81 -5.19 -11.56
CA ARG A 94 -7.56 -5.95 -12.78
C ARG A 94 -6.25 -5.57 -13.44
N ASP A 95 -5.97 -4.26 -13.58
CA ASP A 95 -4.74 -3.78 -14.23
C ASP A 95 -3.50 -4.13 -13.39
N VAL A 96 -3.61 -4.09 -12.06
CA VAL A 96 -2.54 -4.54 -11.15
C VAL A 96 -2.22 -6.01 -11.35
N ILE A 97 -3.25 -6.86 -11.41
CA ILE A 97 -3.07 -8.30 -11.64
C ILE A 97 -2.51 -8.56 -13.03
N MET A 98 -2.97 -7.80 -14.03
CA MET A 98 -2.41 -7.85 -15.38
C MET A 98 -0.94 -7.46 -15.41
N ALA A 99 -0.52 -6.46 -14.62
CA ALA A 99 0.88 -6.07 -14.51
C ALA A 99 1.76 -7.20 -13.95
N GLY A 100 1.25 -7.99 -13.00
CA GLY A 100 1.93 -9.17 -12.50
C GLY A 100 1.96 -10.31 -13.50
N PHE A 101 0.95 -10.44 -14.36
CA PHE A 101 0.85 -11.47 -15.37
C PHE A 101 1.67 -11.16 -16.64
N ASP A 102 1.55 -9.95 -17.16
CA ASP A 102 2.26 -9.48 -18.36
C ASP A 102 2.69 -8.00 -18.21
N PRO A 103 3.84 -7.76 -17.56
CA PRO A 103 4.34 -6.39 -17.33
C PRO A 103 4.55 -5.57 -18.61
N SER A 104 4.75 -6.24 -19.76
CA SER A 104 5.01 -5.57 -21.04
C SER A 104 3.79 -4.82 -21.59
N HIS A 105 2.58 -5.21 -21.20
CA HIS A 105 1.32 -4.61 -21.61
C HIS A 105 0.67 -3.76 -20.49
N ALA A 106 1.30 -3.68 -19.33
CA ALA A 106 0.77 -2.95 -18.19
C ALA A 106 1.07 -1.44 -18.27
N THR A 107 0.18 -0.63 -17.71
CA THR A 107 0.42 0.80 -17.50
C THR A 107 1.56 1.02 -16.49
N ALA A 108 2.18 2.21 -16.50
CA ALA A 108 3.21 2.54 -15.52
C ALA A 108 2.68 2.44 -14.08
N ASP A 109 1.50 3.00 -13.82
CA ASP A 109 0.87 2.98 -12.49
C ASP A 109 0.57 1.56 -12.04
N ALA A 110 0.03 0.70 -12.92
CA ALA A 110 -0.23 -0.70 -12.58
C ALA A 110 1.05 -1.47 -12.22
N ARG A 111 2.18 -1.20 -12.89
CA ARG A 111 3.47 -1.80 -12.53
C ARG A 111 3.97 -1.32 -11.18
N ILE A 112 3.85 -0.02 -10.90
CA ILE A 112 4.23 0.55 -9.59
C ILE A 112 3.40 -0.07 -8.47
N VAL A 113 2.10 -0.23 -8.66
CA VAL A 113 1.21 -0.86 -7.68
C VAL A 113 1.51 -2.35 -7.53
N TRP A 114 1.83 -3.06 -8.62
CA TRP A 114 2.27 -4.45 -8.54
C TRP A 114 3.58 -4.61 -7.79
N ASN A 115 4.55 -3.71 -8.00
CA ASN A 115 5.80 -3.70 -7.22
C ASN A 115 5.51 -3.51 -5.72
N ASN A 116 4.47 -2.76 -5.35
CA ASN A 116 4.08 -2.65 -3.94
C ASN A 116 3.54 -3.98 -3.38
N VAL A 117 2.80 -4.78 -4.18
CA VAL A 117 2.42 -6.15 -3.77
C VAL A 117 3.67 -7.00 -3.49
N LEU A 118 4.68 -6.89 -4.36
CA LEU A 118 5.95 -7.59 -4.17
C LEU A 118 6.72 -7.08 -2.95
N ALA A 119 6.75 -5.78 -2.73
CA ALA A 119 7.46 -5.17 -1.60
C ALA A 119 6.83 -5.56 -0.24
N VAL A 120 5.50 -5.60 -0.12
CA VAL A 120 4.83 -6.09 1.09
C VAL A 120 5.16 -7.56 1.32
N LYS A 121 5.10 -8.40 0.27
CA LYS A 121 5.47 -9.82 0.37
C LYS A 121 6.94 -10.00 0.76
N ASP A 122 7.83 -9.20 0.20
CA ASP A 122 9.27 -9.21 0.47
C ASP A 122 9.56 -8.77 1.91
N SER A 123 8.84 -7.75 2.42
CA SER A 123 8.98 -7.30 3.81
C SER A 123 8.63 -8.40 4.82
N LEU A 124 7.54 -9.15 4.57
CA LEU A 124 7.16 -10.29 5.41
C LEU A 124 8.24 -11.38 5.44
N ALA A 125 8.91 -11.62 4.30
CA ALA A 125 9.95 -12.64 4.20
C ALA A 125 11.28 -12.19 4.81
N LYS A 126 11.74 -10.96 4.52
CA LYS A 126 13.06 -10.45 4.92
C LYS A 126 13.11 -9.92 6.35
N LEU A 127 11.98 -9.43 6.86
CA LEU A 127 11.88 -8.81 8.18
C LEU A 127 11.20 -9.71 9.22
N ASN A 128 11.13 -11.01 8.99
CA ASN A 128 10.57 -12.00 9.92
C ASN A 128 11.50 -12.36 11.08
N SER A 129 12.77 -11.93 11.04
CA SER A 129 13.79 -12.12 12.07
C SER A 129 14.33 -10.78 12.57
N THR A 130 15.58 -10.72 13.01
CA THR A 130 16.25 -9.47 13.40
C THR A 130 16.38 -8.53 12.21
N TRP A 131 15.87 -7.31 12.33
CA TRP A 131 15.92 -6.30 11.29
C TRP A 131 17.31 -5.71 11.13
N THR A 132 17.63 -5.34 9.90
CA THR A 132 18.80 -4.53 9.53
C THR A 132 18.36 -3.39 8.64
N VAL A 133 19.16 -2.33 8.56
CA VAL A 133 18.89 -1.20 7.66
C VAL A 133 18.87 -1.66 6.20
N ASP A 134 19.79 -2.54 5.81
CA ASP A 134 19.85 -3.10 4.45
C ASP A 134 18.58 -3.89 4.08
N ALA A 135 18.00 -4.64 5.04
CA ALA A 135 16.76 -5.34 4.78
C ALA A 135 15.58 -4.38 4.46
N ILE A 136 15.55 -3.20 5.09
CA ILE A 136 14.57 -2.15 4.75
C ILE A 136 14.90 -1.53 3.38
N HIS A 137 16.16 -1.30 3.08
CA HIS A 137 16.60 -0.84 1.75
C HIS A 137 16.23 -1.82 0.64
N ASP A 138 16.34 -3.11 0.88
CA ASP A 138 15.91 -4.16 -0.05
C ASP A 138 14.40 -4.11 -0.32
N VAL A 139 13.56 -3.91 0.72
CA VAL A 139 12.10 -3.75 0.56
C VAL A 139 11.79 -2.52 -0.29
N HIS A 140 12.45 -1.40 -0.03
CA HIS A 140 12.31 -0.19 -0.84
C HIS A 140 12.76 -0.41 -2.30
N HIS A 141 13.87 -1.10 -2.51
CA HIS A 141 14.37 -1.40 -3.86
C HIS A 141 13.43 -2.35 -4.63
N THR A 142 12.79 -3.29 -3.94
CA THR A 142 11.72 -4.12 -4.54
C THR A 142 10.54 -3.25 -5.01
N LEU A 143 10.18 -2.23 -4.24
CA LEU A 143 9.11 -1.27 -4.57
C LEU A 143 9.49 -0.38 -5.77
N LEU A 144 10.69 0.17 -5.76
CA LEU A 144 11.20 1.15 -6.73
C LEU A 144 12.60 0.76 -7.25
N PRO A 145 12.69 -0.25 -8.13
CA PRO A 145 13.98 -0.81 -8.57
C PRO A 145 14.83 0.18 -9.39
N ASP A 146 14.21 1.21 -9.96
CA ASP A 146 14.89 2.24 -10.74
C ASP A 146 15.47 3.38 -9.86
N MET A 147 15.17 3.38 -8.55
CA MET A 147 15.71 4.34 -7.59
C MET A 147 17.07 3.87 -7.05
N PRO A 148 17.97 4.81 -6.69
CA PRO A 148 19.23 4.46 -6.03
C PRO A 148 18.98 3.59 -4.79
N PHE A 149 19.79 2.56 -4.59
CA PHE A 149 19.76 1.75 -3.39
C PHE A 149 20.28 2.56 -2.18
N GLY A 150 19.60 2.42 -1.05
CA GLY A 150 19.96 3.11 0.18
C GLY A 150 19.18 4.40 0.44
N ALA A 151 19.53 5.07 1.52
CA ALA A 151 18.89 6.31 1.95
C ALA A 151 19.21 7.48 1.00
N ARG A 152 18.32 8.48 1.02
CA ARG A 152 18.51 9.72 0.24
C ARG A 152 19.76 10.50 0.67
N THR A 153 20.36 11.17 -0.29
CA THR A 153 21.49 12.09 -0.08
C THR A 153 21.11 13.56 -0.16
N GLY A 154 19.86 13.85 -0.55
CA GLY A 154 19.33 15.20 -0.69
C GLY A 154 18.23 15.54 0.30
N GLN A 155 17.90 16.84 0.38
CA GLN A 155 16.78 17.32 1.16
C GLN A 155 15.45 16.94 0.52
N VAL A 156 14.52 16.41 1.31
CA VAL A 156 13.16 16.05 0.89
C VAL A 156 12.14 16.93 1.58
N ARG A 157 11.07 17.24 0.87
CA ARG A 157 9.90 17.97 1.34
C ARG A 157 8.62 17.27 0.91
N ILE A 158 7.57 17.44 1.69
CA ILE A 158 6.23 16.94 1.38
C ILE A 158 5.31 18.11 1.09
N GLY A 159 4.52 17.99 0.03
CA GLY A 159 3.60 19.03 -0.41
C GLY A 159 4.27 20.28 -0.97
N GLY A 160 3.45 21.21 -1.43
CA GLY A 160 3.88 22.48 -2.04
C GLY A 160 4.62 22.33 -3.35
N GLN A 161 4.81 23.44 -4.08
CA GLN A 161 5.56 23.49 -5.32
C GLN A 161 7.04 23.80 -5.09
N THR A 162 7.35 24.47 -3.99
CA THR A 162 8.72 24.86 -3.59
C THR A 162 8.98 24.49 -2.13
N ILE A 163 10.25 24.49 -1.71
CA ILE A 163 10.61 24.25 -0.31
C ILE A 163 9.98 25.29 0.63
N PHE A 164 9.75 26.52 0.15
CA PHE A 164 9.13 27.61 0.91
C PHE A 164 7.62 27.42 1.13
N ARG A 165 6.99 26.53 0.36
CA ARG A 165 5.56 26.22 0.41
C ARG A 165 5.30 24.78 0.84
N ALA A 166 6.35 24.08 1.25
CA ALA A 166 6.24 22.70 1.72
C ALA A 166 5.34 22.63 2.97
N ALA A 167 4.48 21.63 3.03
CA ALA A 167 3.73 21.32 4.25
C ALA A 167 4.66 20.73 5.32
N TYR A 168 5.70 20.03 4.89
CA TYR A 168 6.69 19.42 5.77
C TYR A 168 8.06 19.37 5.09
N ILE A 169 9.13 19.64 5.84
CA ILE A 169 10.52 19.50 5.43
C ILE A 169 11.17 18.46 6.35
N ALA A 170 11.55 17.32 5.77
CA ALA A 170 12.14 16.19 6.48
C ALA A 170 13.53 16.52 7.04
N PRO A 171 14.05 15.76 8.03
CA PRO A 171 15.39 15.95 8.59
C PRO A 171 16.47 16.04 7.52
N SER A 172 17.65 16.55 7.87
CA SER A 172 18.80 16.60 6.98
C SER A 172 19.20 15.20 6.49
N ALA A 173 19.66 15.10 5.26
CA ALA A 173 20.04 13.81 4.68
C ALA A 173 21.20 13.12 5.43
N ASP A 174 22.12 13.89 5.98
CA ASP A 174 23.23 13.39 6.81
C ASP A 174 22.79 12.78 8.14
N MET A 175 21.60 13.12 8.65
CA MET A 175 21.02 12.53 9.86
C MET A 175 20.26 11.21 9.56
N VAL A 176 19.86 10.97 8.31
CA VAL A 176 19.01 9.81 7.96
C VAL A 176 19.63 8.46 8.33
N PRO A 177 20.94 8.20 8.10
CA PRO A 177 21.53 6.93 8.52
C PRO A 177 21.36 6.64 10.01
N ALA A 178 21.60 7.62 10.87
CA ALA A 178 21.45 7.46 12.32
C ALA A 178 19.97 7.18 12.72
N TYR A 179 19.02 7.86 12.09
CA TYR A 179 17.59 7.57 12.29
C TYR A 179 17.18 6.19 11.80
N MET A 180 17.75 5.69 10.70
CA MET A 180 17.47 4.34 10.22
C MET A 180 18.00 3.27 11.17
N GLU A 181 19.21 3.46 11.74
CA GLU A 181 19.74 2.58 12.79
C GLU A 181 18.85 2.61 14.04
N ASP A 182 18.39 3.77 14.47
CA ASP A 182 17.49 3.94 15.61
C ASP A 182 16.13 3.23 15.38
N ILE A 183 15.53 3.39 14.21
CA ILE A 183 14.29 2.70 13.81
C ILE A 183 14.48 1.17 13.86
N VAL A 184 15.58 0.67 13.33
CA VAL A 184 15.92 -0.76 13.34
C VAL A 184 16.14 -1.27 14.77
N ALA A 185 16.88 -0.53 15.59
CA ALA A 185 17.09 -0.87 17.00
C ALA A 185 15.75 -0.90 17.75
N TYR A 186 14.90 0.09 17.54
CA TYR A 186 13.57 0.16 18.13
C TYR A 186 12.67 -1.01 17.68
N ALA A 187 12.66 -1.34 16.40
CA ALA A 187 11.92 -2.50 15.89
C ALA A 187 12.35 -3.80 16.57
N ASN A 188 13.66 -3.96 16.82
CA ASN A 188 14.22 -5.17 17.43
C ASN A 188 14.02 -5.25 18.94
N THR A 189 14.17 -4.15 19.67
CA THR A 189 14.30 -4.12 21.13
C THR A 189 13.30 -3.24 21.88
N GLY A 190 12.51 -2.42 21.19
CA GLY A 190 11.53 -1.53 21.81
C GLY A 190 10.58 -2.30 22.76
N PRO A 191 10.31 -1.77 23.95
CA PRO A 191 9.60 -2.48 25.01
C PRO A 191 8.07 -2.47 24.86
N GLU A 192 7.55 -1.61 23.98
CA GLU A 192 6.10 -1.41 23.82
C GLU A 192 5.39 -2.65 23.26
N THR A 193 4.09 -2.74 23.50
CA THR A 193 3.25 -3.78 22.88
C THR A 193 3.33 -3.69 21.35
N THR A 194 3.13 -4.80 20.68
CA THR A 194 3.33 -4.90 19.23
C THR A 194 2.60 -3.83 18.44
N LEU A 195 1.32 -3.59 18.71
CA LEU A 195 0.52 -2.62 17.96
C LEU A 195 0.97 -1.18 18.25
N THR A 196 1.30 -0.86 19.51
CA THR A 196 1.88 0.43 19.88
C THR A 196 3.22 0.65 19.17
N LYS A 197 4.10 -0.35 19.20
CA LYS A 197 5.41 -0.30 18.53
C LYS A 197 5.26 -0.10 17.02
N ALA A 198 4.32 -0.80 16.37
CA ALA A 198 4.06 -0.68 14.94
C ALA A 198 3.56 0.72 14.58
N ALA A 199 2.68 1.31 15.37
CA ALA A 199 2.20 2.67 15.17
C ALA A 199 3.35 3.70 15.28
N ILE A 200 4.13 3.64 16.34
CA ILE A 200 5.25 4.56 16.58
C ILE A 200 6.32 4.42 15.50
N LEU A 201 6.68 3.19 15.13
CA LEU A 201 7.63 2.91 14.06
C LEU A 201 7.16 3.53 12.74
N HIS A 202 5.88 3.35 12.41
CA HIS A 202 5.31 3.91 11.19
C HIS A 202 5.37 5.44 11.18
N ALA A 203 4.92 6.11 12.26
CA ALA A 203 4.97 7.57 12.38
C ALA A 203 6.40 8.11 12.29
N GLN A 204 7.34 7.45 12.94
CA GLN A 204 8.76 7.84 12.91
C GLN A 204 9.36 7.68 11.51
N PHE A 205 9.07 6.56 10.83
CA PHE A 205 9.56 6.32 9.47
C PHE A 205 9.03 7.38 8.49
N GLU A 206 7.73 7.70 8.57
CA GLU A 206 7.12 8.78 7.77
C GLU A 206 7.68 10.17 8.11
N THR A 207 8.12 10.37 9.35
CA THR A 207 8.73 11.61 9.79
C THR A 207 10.17 11.74 9.31
N VAL A 208 10.99 10.69 9.45
CA VAL A 208 12.37 10.67 8.96
C VAL A 208 12.42 10.76 7.44
N HIS A 209 11.48 10.13 6.77
CA HIS A 209 11.33 10.15 5.31
C HIS A 209 12.62 9.78 4.58
N PRO A 210 13.13 8.55 4.78
CA PRO A 210 14.52 8.19 4.43
C PRO A 210 14.81 8.10 2.94
N TYR A 211 13.81 8.12 2.07
CA TYR A 211 13.98 7.96 0.62
C TYR A 211 13.51 9.19 -0.15
N GLY A 212 13.90 9.28 -1.43
CA GLY A 212 13.44 10.33 -2.33
C GLY A 212 11.97 10.17 -2.76
N ASP A 213 11.49 8.93 -2.82
CA ASP A 213 10.11 8.52 -3.09
C ASP A 213 9.84 7.17 -2.44
N GLY A 214 8.57 6.77 -2.31
CA GLY A 214 8.15 5.46 -1.81
C GLY A 214 8.16 5.30 -0.30
N ASN A 215 8.35 6.38 0.48
CA ASN A 215 8.40 6.30 1.95
C ASN A 215 7.11 5.74 2.53
N GLY A 216 5.94 6.27 2.17
CA GLY A 216 4.65 5.81 2.68
C GLY A 216 4.40 4.33 2.41
N ARG A 217 4.64 3.88 1.18
CA ARG A 217 4.46 2.47 0.81
C ARG A 217 5.44 1.56 1.55
N THR A 218 6.71 1.94 1.65
CA THR A 218 7.73 1.19 2.41
C THR A 218 7.38 1.18 3.91
N GLY A 219 7.03 2.32 4.50
CA GLY A 219 6.65 2.43 5.90
C GLY A 219 5.47 1.52 6.26
N ARG A 220 4.43 1.48 5.42
CA ARG A 220 3.29 0.58 5.62
C ARG A 220 3.68 -0.89 5.44
N ALA A 221 4.55 -1.22 4.46
CA ALA A 221 5.02 -2.58 4.26
C ALA A 221 5.84 -3.11 5.46
N ILE A 222 6.78 -2.32 6.00
CA ILE A 222 7.56 -2.74 7.18
C ILE A 222 6.72 -2.79 8.45
N THR A 223 5.66 -1.99 8.54
CA THR A 223 4.69 -2.07 9.65
C THR A 223 3.99 -3.44 9.67
N HIS A 224 3.56 -3.94 8.52
CA HIS A 224 3.00 -5.30 8.41
C HIS A 224 4.03 -6.37 8.77
N ALA A 225 5.28 -6.20 8.38
CA ALA A 225 6.35 -7.12 8.76
C ALA A 225 6.53 -7.19 10.30
N LEU A 226 6.45 -6.05 10.98
CA LEU A 226 6.55 -6.01 12.45
C LEU A 226 5.37 -6.71 13.13
N LEU A 227 4.14 -6.45 12.67
CA LEU A 227 2.93 -7.11 13.19
C LEU A 227 2.97 -8.63 12.99
N ASN A 228 3.50 -9.09 11.86
CA ASN A 228 3.65 -10.50 11.52
C ASN A 228 4.74 -11.18 12.34
N ARG A 229 5.94 -10.61 12.38
CA ARG A 229 7.08 -11.13 13.15
C ARG A 229 6.78 -11.33 14.63
N SER A 230 5.97 -10.44 15.21
CA SER A 230 5.59 -10.51 16.62
C SER A 230 4.53 -11.56 16.92
N GLY A 231 3.95 -12.20 15.91
CA GLY A 231 2.87 -13.17 16.05
C GLY A 231 1.50 -12.55 16.37
N LEU A 232 1.35 -11.23 16.31
CA LEU A 232 0.04 -10.58 16.48
C LEU A 232 -0.89 -10.93 15.31
N ILE A 233 -0.33 -11.05 14.12
CA ILE A 233 -1.01 -11.51 12.91
C ILE A 233 -0.36 -12.83 12.49
N SER A 234 -1.17 -13.80 12.03
CA SER A 234 -0.67 -15.09 11.54
C SER A 234 0.38 -14.94 10.44
N ASP A 235 1.32 -15.87 10.39
CA ASP A 235 2.44 -15.85 9.45
C ASP A 235 1.97 -15.72 7.99
N GLY A 236 2.55 -14.78 7.27
CA GLY A 236 2.19 -14.45 5.87
C GLY A 236 0.89 -13.65 5.68
N ALA A 237 0.13 -13.36 6.75
CA ALA A 237 -1.07 -12.55 6.69
C ALA A 237 -0.77 -11.04 6.73
N VAL A 238 -1.65 -10.26 6.12
CA VAL A 238 -1.73 -8.79 6.29
C VAL A 238 -3.16 -8.38 6.56
N LEU A 239 -3.35 -7.31 7.32
CA LEU A 239 -4.64 -6.65 7.47
C LEU A 239 -4.74 -5.51 6.45
N PRO A 240 -5.93 -5.18 5.92
CA PRO A 240 -6.11 -4.09 4.95
C PRO A 240 -6.14 -2.72 5.64
N ILE A 241 -5.08 -2.41 6.42
CA ILE A 241 -4.96 -1.16 7.19
C ILE A 241 -4.92 0.04 6.25
N SER A 242 -4.15 -0.04 5.15
CA SER A 242 -4.10 1.05 4.17
C SER A 242 -5.44 1.31 3.50
N THR A 243 -6.31 0.30 3.39
CA THR A 243 -7.67 0.50 2.86
C THR A 243 -8.48 1.42 3.78
N VAL A 244 -8.33 1.27 5.08
CA VAL A 244 -8.96 2.13 6.09
C VAL A 244 -8.29 3.51 6.14
N LEU A 245 -6.94 3.56 6.17
CA LEU A 245 -6.20 4.82 6.19
C LEU A 245 -6.50 5.69 4.96
N LYS A 246 -6.73 5.09 3.79
CA LYS A 246 -7.14 5.80 2.57
C LYS A 246 -8.49 6.50 2.76
N VAL A 247 -9.44 5.85 3.39
CA VAL A 247 -10.77 6.41 3.66
C VAL A 247 -10.71 7.53 4.70
N ARG A 248 -9.90 7.32 5.75
CA ARG A 248 -9.65 8.29 6.82
C ARG A 248 -8.50 9.25 6.48
N GLY A 249 -8.28 9.57 5.20
CA GLY A 249 -7.08 10.27 4.72
C GLY A 249 -6.73 11.56 5.48
N ASN A 250 -7.72 12.39 5.82
CA ASN A 250 -7.48 13.61 6.60
C ASN A 250 -7.03 13.29 8.03
N ASP A 251 -7.71 12.37 8.72
CA ASP A 251 -7.37 12.00 10.09
C ASP A 251 -5.95 11.40 10.18
N TYR A 252 -5.58 10.60 9.18
CA TYR A 252 -4.24 10.02 9.08
C TYR A 252 -3.16 11.10 8.89
N VAL A 253 -3.38 12.05 7.99
CA VAL A 253 -2.45 13.17 7.74
C VAL A 253 -2.36 14.07 8.95
N ASP A 254 -3.49 14.39 9.60
CA ASP A 254 -3.54 15.22 10.80
C ASP A 254 -2.82 14.54 11.97
N ALA A 255 -2.97 13.23 12.14
CA ALA A 255 -2.25 12.48 13.16
C ALA A 255 -0.73 12.42 12.91
N LEU A 256 -0.28 12.29 11.65
CA LEU A 256 1.14 12.41 11.29
C LEU A 256 1.69 13.81 11.58
N ASN A 257 0.91 14.86 11.32
CA ASN A 257 1.30 16.23 11.62
C ASN A 257 1.37 16.47 13.13
N ALA A 258 0.44 15.92 13.92
CA ALA A 258 0.46 16.00 15.37
C ALA A 258 1.63 15.21 15.99
N TYR A 259 2.02 14.07 15.39
CA TYR A 259 3.19 13.32 15.82
C TYR A 259 4.49 14.13 15.71
N ARG A 260 4.56 15.08 14.78
CA ARG A 260 5.68 16.02 14.58
C ARG A 260 5.55 17.22 15.53
N TYR A 261 5.48 16.95 16.82
CA TYR A 261 5.34 17.97 17.85
C TYR A 261 6.58 18.87 17.93
N ASP A 262 6.40 20.06 18.45
CA ASP A 262 7.47 21.04 18.69
C ASP A 262 7.58 21.29 20.20
N SER A 263 8.68 20.86 20.78
CA SER A 263 8.94 21.04 22.20
C SER A 263 9.03 22.52 22.63
N GLU A 264 9.36 23.43 21.69
CA GLU A 264 9.42 24.86 21.96
C GLU A 264 8.03 25.49 22.13
N THR A 265 6.98 24.87 21.56
CA THR A 265 5.59 25.32 21.69
C THR A 265 4.87 24.77 22.93
N GLY A 266 5.56 23.93 23.72
CA GLY A 266 4.99 23.28 24.90
C GLY A 266 4.19 22.01 24.63
N ALA A 267 4.12 21.57 23.36
CA ALA A 267 3.55 20.27 23.02
C ALA A 267 4.44 19.12 23.54
N SER A 268 3.83 18.05 24.02
CA SER A 268 4.55 16.91 24.59
C SER A 268 4.63 15.73 23.63
N ARG A 269 5.75 15.01 23.69
CA ARG A 269 5.90 13.74 22.97
C ARG A 269 4.81 12.74 23.35
N ALA A 270 4.44 12.66 24.64
CA ALA A 270 3.44 11.72 25.11
C ALA A 270 2.07 11.96 24.46
N GLU A 271 1.65 13.21 24.32
CA GLU A 271 0.39 13.57 23.63
C GLU A 271 0.46 13.21 22.14
N ALA A 272 1.57 13.57 21.48
CA ALA A 272 1.80 13.27 20.06
C ALA A 272 1.78 11.75 19.77
N VAL A 273 2.47 10.97 20.60
CA VAL A 273 2.48 9.50 20.50
C VAL A 273 1.09 8.92 20.77
N ASN A 274 0.41 9.34 21.84
CA ASN A 274 -0.94 8.85 22.15
C ASN A 274 -1.92 9.11 21.02
N GLN A 275 -1.95 10.31 20.48
CA GLN A 275 -2.87 10.67 19.39
C GLN A 275 -2.64 9.78 18.15
N PHE A 276 -1.39 9.57 17.77
CA PHE A 276 -1.08 8.72 16.61
C PHE A 276 -1.40 7.24 16.87
N VAL A 277 -1.06 6.73 18.05
CA VAL A 277 -1.33 5.34 18.44
C VAL A 277 -2.82 5.05 18.47
N VAL A 278 -3.65 5.96 19.01
CA VAL A 278 -5.11 5.81 19.03
C VAL A 278 -5.66 5.75 17.59
N MET A 279 -5.29 6.71 16.73
CA MET A 279 -5.74 6.72 15.32
C MET A 279 -5.32 5.43 14.59
N PHE A 280 -4.09 4.97 14.79
CA PHE A 280 -3.59 3.75 14.15
C PHE A 280 -4.29 2.48 14.68
N ALA A 281 -4.58 2.42 15.98
CA ALA A 281 -5.33 1.32 16.59
C ALA A 281 -6.78 1.30 16.08
N GLU A 282 -7.44 2.44 15.96
CA GLU A 282 -8.78 2.53 15.35
C GLU A 282 -8.78 2.04 13.90
N ALA A 283 -7.80 2.47 13.09
CA ALA A 283 -7.66 2.00 11.71
C ALA A 283 -7.41 0.49 11.65
N THR A 284 -6.62 -0.06 12.57
CA THR A 284 -6.39 -1.50 12.68
C THR A 284 -7.67 -2.24 13.06
N ASN A 285 -8.44 -1.73 14.03
CA ASN A 285 -9.71 -2.32 14.45
C ASN A 285 -10.73 -2.40 13.31
N ASP A 286 -10.86 -1.33 12.53
CA ASP A 286 -11.74 -1.30 11.37
C ASP A 286 -11.24 -2.22 10.25
N SER A 287 -9.91 -2.35 10.09
CA SER A 287 -9.32 -3.29 9.13
C SER A 287 -9.61 -4.75 9.48
N VAL A 288 -9.69 -5.10 10.77
CA VAL A 288 -10.13 -6.44 11.24
C VAL A 288 -11.58 -6.71 10.84
N LYS A 289 -12.48 -5.74 11.03
CA LYS A 289 -13.89 -5.86 10.61
C LYS A 289 -14.02 -6.07 9.10
N LEU A 290 -13.22 -5.33 8.32
CA LEU A 290 -13.17 -5.48 6.87
C LEU A 290 -12.62 -6.86 6.47
N ALA A 291 -11.53 -7.30 7.08
CA ALA A 291 -10.91 -8.60 6.82
C ALA A 291 -11.87 -9.77 7.16
N ALA A 292 -12.68 -9.64 8.22
CA ALA A 292 -13.70 -10.62 8.56
C ALA A 292 -14.78 -10.74 7.47
N LYS A 293 -15.24 -9.63 6.89
CA LYS A 293 -16.17 -9.65 5.75
C LYS A 293 -15.55 -10.30 4.51
N VAL A 294 -14.29 -9.98 4.20
CA VAL A 294 -13.56 -10.62 3.09
C VAL A 294 -13.41 -12.12 3.33
N ARG A 295 -13.15 -12.56 4.56
CA ARG A 295 -13.12 -13.99 4.92
C ARG A 295 -14.46 -14.67 4.63
N ASP A 296 -15.56 -14.07 5.02
CA ASP A 296 -16.90 -14.65 4.81
C ASP A 296 -17.23 -14.75 3.32
N ASP A 297 -16.83 -13.75 2.51
CA ASP A 297 -16.98 -13.78 1.05
C ASP A 297 -16.09 -14.88 0.42
N VAL A 298 -14.87 -15.05 0.91
CA VAL A 298 -13.96 -16.13 0.46
C VAL A 298 -14.55 -17.51 0.74
N VAL A 299 -15.15 -17.69 1.94
CA VAL A 299 -15.84 -18.93 2.29
C VAL A 299 -17.02 -19.20 1.35
N ALA A 300 -17.82 -18.18 1.08
CA ALA A 300 -18.97 -18.28 0.16
C ALA A 300 -18.49 -18.60 -1.27
N LEU A 301 -17.42 -17.95 -1.75
CA LEU A 301 -16.88 -18.20 -3.08
C LEU A 301 -16.33 -19.62 -3.22
N LYS A 302 -15.61 -20.13 -2.22
CA LYS A 302 -15.11 -21.51 -2.25
C LYS A 302 -16.25 -22.52 -2.36
N ARG A 303 -17.32 -22.36 -1.58
CA ARG A 303 -18.49 -23.24 -1.66
C ARG A 303 -19.13 -23.18 -3.06
N LYS A 304 -19.29 -21.97 -3.61
CA LYS A 304 -19.77 -21.80 -4.99
C LYS A 304 -18.92 -22.58 -5.99
N TRP A 305 -17.61 -22.49 -5.90
CA TRP A 305 -16.67 -23.18 -6.80
C TRP A 305 -16.68 -24.70 -6.59
N GLU A 306 -16.81 -25.19 -5.36
CA GLU A 306 -16.96 -26.63 -5.07
C GLU A 306 -18.22 -27.19 -5.74
N ASP A 307 -19.35 -26.49 -5.62
CA ASP A 307 -20.61 -26.87 -6.28
C ASP A 307 -20.46 -26.89 -7.81
N GLN A 308 -19.87 -25.84 -8.40
CA GLN A 308 -19.63 -25.71 -9.84
C GLN A 308 -18.67 -26.76 -10.40
N THR A 309 -17.77 -27.29 -9.58
CA THR A 309 -16.74 -28.27 -10.00
C THR A 309 -17.02 -29.69 -9.51
N SER A 310 -18.17 -29.95 -8.91
CA SER A 310 -18.55 -31.26 -8.35
C SER A 310 -18.48 -32.41 -9.36
N GLY A 311 -18.66 -32.14 -10.67
CA GLY A 311 -18.51 -33.10 -11.75
C GLY A 311 -17.07 -33.28 -12.29
N ILE A 312 -16.08 -32.54 -11.76
CA ILE A 312 -14.69 -32.61 -12.18
C ILE A 312 -13.93 -33.58 -11.26
N ARG A 313 -13.22 -34.56 -11.85
CA ARG A 313 -12.43 -35.51 -11.05
C ARG A 313 -11.41 -34.80 -10.17
N SER A 314 -11.25 -35.28 -8.93
CA SER A 314 -10.38 -34.71 -7.91
C SER A 314 -8.89 -34.65 -8.29
N ASP A 315 -8.42 -35.56 -9.14
CA ASP A 315 -7.06 -35.62 -9.68
C ASP A 315 -6.82 -34.72 -10.92
N SER A 316 -7.84 -33.93 -11.30
CA SER A 316 -7.76 -33.06 -12.48
C SER A 316 -6.86 -31.83 -12.21
N VAL A 317 -6.08 -31.43 -13.22
CA VAL A 317 -5.33 -30.16 -13.25
C VAL A 317 -6.24 -28.96 -12.97
N ALA A 318 -7.56 -29.06 -13.20
CA ALA A 318 -8.50 -28.02 -12.88
C ALA A 318 -8.51 -27.65 -11.38
N HIS A 319 -8.38 -28.63 -10.47
CA HIS A 319 -8.29 -28.35 -9.02
C HIS A 319 -6.98 -27.65 -8.64
N LEU A 320 -5.86 -27.98 -9.30
CA LEU A 320 -4.60 -27.25 -9.12
C LEU A 320 -4.71 -25.80 -9.58
N ILE A 321 -5.41 -25.58 -10.71
CA ILE A 321 -5.69 -24.22 -11.20
C ILE A 321 -6.53 -23.48 -10.16
N LEU A 322 -7.67 -24.05 -9.70
CA LEU A 322 -8.53 -23.42 -8.69
C LEU A 322 -7.76 -22.98 -7.45
N ALA A 323 -6.93 -23.86 -6.91
CA ALA A 323 -6.10 -23.55 -5.74
C ALA A 323 -5.11 -22.41 -6.00
N SER A 324 -4.70 -22.18 -7.25
CA SER A 324 -3.74 -21.13 -7.62
C SER A 324 -4.38 -19.79 -8.01
N LEU A 325 -5.68 -19.76 -8.34
CA LEU A 325 -6.37 -18.55 -8.81
C LEU A 325 -6.30 -17.38 -7.81
N PRO A 326 -6.33 -17.59 -6.49
CA PRO A 326 -6.20 -16.46 -5.55
C PRO A 326 -4.86 -15.72 -5.66
N GLU A 327 -3.78 -16.43 -5.95
CA GLU A 327 -2.48 -15.79 -6.20
C GLU A 327 -2.37 -15.24 -7.62
N THR A 328 -2.82 -16.03 -8.62
CA THR A 328 -2.71 -15.72 -10.04
C THR A 328 -4.08 -15.80 -10.71
N PRO A 329 -4.94 -14.78 -10.52
CA PRO A 329 -6.31 -14.80 -11.06
C PRO A 329 -6.39 -14.79 -12.59
N ILE A 330 -5.28 -14.51 -13.27
CA ILE A 330 -5.19 -14.56 -14.73
C ILE A 330 -4.16 -15.62 -15.14
N ILE A 331 -4.60 -16.53 -16.02
CA ILE A 331 -3.81 -17.67 -16.47
C ILE A 331 -3.85 -17.84 -17.98
N THR A 332 -2.86 -18.54 -18.52
CA THR A 332 -2.85 -19.10 -19.88
C THR A 332 -2.55 -20.59 -19.83
N ALA A 333 -2.83 -21.31 -20.91
CA ALA A 333 -2.43 -22.71 -21.00
C ALA A 333 -0.91 -22.90 -20.83
N SER A 334 -0.10 -21.92 -21.28
CA SER A 334 1.36 -21.96 -21.10
C SER A 334 1.79 -21.74 -19.65
N SER A 335 1.12 -20.82 -18.91
CA SER A 335 1.44 -20.60 -17.50
C SER A 335 1.07 -21.80 -16.63
N VAL A 336 -0.07 -22.45 -16.93
CA VAL A 336 -0.52 -23.67 -16.27
C VAL A 336 0.43 -24.85 -16.55
N GLU A 337 0.80 -25.05 -17.82
CA GLU A 337 1.78 -26.06 -18.23
C GLU A 337 3.10 -25.91 -17.44
N LYS A 338 3.66 -24.72 -17.42
CA LYS A 338 4.91 -24.41 -16.72
C LYS A 338 4.79 -24.56 -15.20
N ARG A 339 3.69 -24.06 -14.60
CA ARG A 339 3.53 -24.05 -13.13
C ARG A 339 3.32 -25.45 -12.55
N PHE A 340 2.55 -26.29 -13.24
CA PHE A 340 2.14 -27.60 -12.72
C PHE A 340 2.83 -28.78 -13.38
N GLY A 341 3.79 -28.56 -14.30
CA GLY A 341 4.50 -29.63 -14.99
C GLY A 341 3.59 -30.50 -15.83
N THR A 342 2.46 -29.98 -16.32
CA THR A 342 1.46 -30.72 -17.10
C THR A 342 1.67 -30.52 -18.62
N THR A 343 0.92 -31.24 -19.46
CA THR A 343 0.97 -31.02 -20.91
C THR A 343 0.06 -29.87 -21.33
N ARG A 344 0.41 -29.21 -22.45
CA ARG A 344 -0.41 -28.14 -23.05
C ARG A 344 -1.87 -28.57 -23.27
N THR A 345 -2.05 -29.81 -23.73
CA THR A 345 -3.40 -30.39 -23.98
C THR A 345 -4.18 -30.54 -22.68
N ALA A 346 -3.55 -31.04 -21.61
CA ALA A 346 -4.20 -31.18 -20.30
C ALA A 346 -4.53 -29.81 -19.69
N ALA A 347 -3.61 -28.82 -19.80
CA ALA A 347 -3.85 -27.45 -19.36
C ALA A 347 -5.04 -26.82 -20.09
N THR A 348 -5.09 -26.92 -21.43
CA THR A 348 -6.20 -26.37 -22.24
C THR A 348 -7.54 -27.03 -21.88
N ARG A 349 -7.55 -28.35 -21.68
CA ARG A 349 -8.76 -29.08 -21.28
C ARG A 349 -9.23 -28.66 -19.87
N ALA A 350 -8.32 -28.48 -18.94
CA ALA A 350 -8.65 -28.06 -17.58
C ALA A 350 -9.22 -26.63 -17.56
N ILE A 351 -8.62 -25.71 -18.32
CA ILE A 351 -9.14 -24.34 -18.49
C ILE A 351 -10.54 -24.36 -19.10
N GLY A 352 -10.77 -25.14 -20.16
CA GLY A 352 -12.10 -25.27 -20.80
C GLY A 352 -13.18 -25.73 -19.81
N LYS A 353 -12.85 -26.72 -18.95
CA LYS A 353 -13.80 -27.15 -17.90
C LYS A 353 -14.14 -26.07 -16.90
N LEU A 354 -13.17 -25.23 -16.52
CA LEU A 354 -13.40 -24.12 -15.59
C LEU A 354 -14.14 -22.95 -16.27
N GLU A 355 -13.94 -22.78 -17.58
CA GLU A 355 -14.71 -21.83 -18.39
C GLU A 355 -16.17 -22.29 -18.52
N GLU A 356 -16.41 -23.57 -18.86
CA GLU A 356 -17.75 -24.18 -18.89
C GLU A 356 -18.47 -24.13 -17.52
N ALA A 357 -17.71 -24.26 -16.42
CA ALA A 357 -18.22 -24.11 -15.06
C ALA A 357 -18.50 -22.64 -14.67
N GLY A 358 -18.13 -21.66 -15.50
CA GLY A 358 -18.33 -20.23 -15.23
C GLY A 358 -17.37 -19.65 -14.19
N ILE A 359 -16.25 -20.30 -13.92
CA ILE A 359 -15.21 -19.85 -12.98
C ILE A 359 -14.18 -18.97 -13.68
N LEU A 360 -13.83 -19.33 -14.93
CA LEU A 360 -12.92 -18.60 -15.77
C LEU A 360 -13.65 -17.93 -16.93
N GLU A 361 -13.26 -16.70 -17.22
CA GLU A 361 -13.72 -15.96 -18.38
C GLU A 361 -12.54 -15.61 -19.28
N LYS A 362 -12.74 -15.70 -20.60
CA LYS A 362 -11.73 -15.32 -21.56
C LYS A 362 -11.48 -13.83 -21.53
N VAL A 363 -10.22 -13.44 -21.37
CA VAL A 363 -9.80 -12.04 -21.40
C VAL A 363 -9.60 -11.61 -22.85
N GLU A 364 -10.19 -10.46 -23.23
CA GLU A 364 -9.98 -9.88 -24.54
C GLU A 364 -8.51 -9.50 -24.74
N GLY A 365 -7.97 -9.76 -25.92
CA GLY A 365 -6.60 -9.47 -26.31
C GLY A 365 -5.75 -10.71 -26.59
N LYS A 366 -4.59 -10.49 -27.18
CA LYS A 366 -3.58 -11.54 -27.42
C LYS A 366 -2.42 -11.33 -26.45
N TYR A 367 -2.34 -12.18 -25.44
CA TYR A 367 -1.27 -12.15 -24.44
C TYR A 367 -0.22 -13.20 -24.79
N LYS A 368 1.01 -12.77 -25.12
CA LYS A 368 2.13 -13.66 -25.50
C LYS A 368 1.71 -14.78 -26.48
N HIS A 369 0.91 -14.43 -27.49
CA HIS A 369 0.39 -15.35 -28.50
C HIS A 369 -0.54 -16.46 -27.97
N SER A 370 -1.11 -16.30 -26.77
CA SER A 370 -2.03 -17.25 -26.15
C SER A 370 -3.30 -16.56 -25.68
N ALA A 371 -4.41 -17.30 -25.59
CA ALA A 371 -5.60 -16.82 -24.89
C ALA A 371 -5.33 -16.79 -23.39
N ALA A 372 -5.71 -15.67 -22.74
CA ALA A 372 -5.71 -15.54 -21.29
C ALA A 372 -7.13 -15.71 -20.74
N TYR A 373 -7.22 -16.20 -19.50
CA TYR A 373 -8.46 -16.45 -18.79
C TYR A 373 -8.36 -15.86 -17.39
N ALA A 374 -9.40 -15.20 -16.93
CA ALA A 374 -9.46 -14.55 -15.62
C ALA A 374 -10.55 -15.16 -14.73
N ALA A 375 -10.28 -15.26 -13.45
CA ALA A 375 -11.28 -15.56 -12.42
C ALA A 375 -12.02 -14.29 -12.04
N ALA A 376 -13.15 -13.99 -12.71
CA ALA A 376 -13.92 -12.76 -12.52
C ALA A 376 -14.40 -12.59 -11.07
N ASP A 377 -14.79 -13.68 -10.41
CA ASP A 377 -15.21 -13.66 -9.00
C ASP A 377 -14.13 -13.08 -8.07
N ILE A 378 -12.86 -13.43 -8.28
CA ILE A 378 -11.74 -12.89 -7.48
C ILE A 378 -11.60 -11.38 -7.68
N LEU A 379 -11.69 -10.93 -8.94
CA LEU A 379 -11.61 -9.50 -9.25
C LEU A 379 -12.76 -8.72 -8.63
N SER A 380 -13.97 -9.29 -8.65
CA SER A 380 -15.16 -8.69 -8.03
C SER A 380 -15.01 -8.57 -6.51
N LEU A 381 -14.53 -9.61 -5.83
CA LEU A 381 -14.29 -9.56 -4.38
C LEU A 381 -13.30 -8.45 -3.99
N MET A 382 -12.26 -8.24 -4.78
CA MET A 382 -11.29 -7.16 -4.51
C MET A 382 -11.95 -5.78 -4.62
N LEU A 383 -12.78 -5.56 -5.65
CA LEU A 383 -13.52 -4.31 -5.83
C LEU A 383 -14.53 -4.08 -4.71
N ASP A 384 -15.22 -5.13 -4.27
CA ASP A 384 -16.22 -5.03 -3.20
C ASP A 384 -15.57 -4.75 -1.83
N ALA A 385 -14.39 -5.28 -1.56
CA ALA A 385 -13.61 -4.94 -0.36
C ALA A 385 -13.27 -3.43 -0.31
N GLU A 386 -12.85 -2.85 -1.44
CA GLU A 386 -12.58 -1.40 -1.52
C GLU A 386 -13.86 -0.55 -1.37
N ARG A 387 -14.98 -0.98 -1.96
CA ARG A 387 -16.27 -0.28 -1.83
C ARG A 387 -16.76 -0.29 -0.39
N ARG A 388 -16.66 -1.42 0.30
CA ARG A 388 -17.06 -1.56 1.71
C ARG A 388 -16.25 -0.69 2.64
N ALA A 389 -14.96 -0.58 2.39
CA ALA A 389 -14.10 0.31 3.17
C ALA A 389 -14.54 1.79 3.05
N ALA A 390 -15.00 2.22 1.88
CA ALA A 390 -15.51 3.56 1.66
C ALA A 390 -16.85 3.86 2.36
N SER A 391 -17.49 2.85 2.96
CA SER A 391 -18.86 2.94 3.50
C SER A 391 -18.98 2.28 4.87
N PHE A 392 -18.06 2.55 5.79
CA PHE A 392 -18.04 1.89 7.10
C PHE A 392 -19.37 1.98 7.89
N ASP A 393 -20.18 2.99 7.63
CA ASP A 393 -21.47 3.22 8.31
C ASP A 393 -22.71 2.90 7.44
N MET A 394 -22.55 2.49 6.19
CA MET A 394 -23.68 2.19 5.30
C MET A 394 -23.48 0.90 4.53
N ASP A 395 -24.50 0.06 4.49
CA ASP A 395 -24.54 -1.14 3.65
C ASP A 395 -24.71 -0.74 2.17
N THR A 396 -23.57 -0.47 1.51
CA THR A 396 -23.55 -0.05 0.09
C THR A 396 -23.86 -1.18 -0.89
N VAL A 397 -24.01 -2.41 -0.43
CA VAL A 397 -24.51 -3.52 -1.26
C VAL A 397 -25.99 -3.32 -1.54
N LEU A 398 -26.70 -2.63 -0.63
CA LEU A 398 -28.14 -2.34 -0.74
C LEU A 398 -28.46 -0.89 -1.14
N SER A 399 -27.48 0.01 -1.11
CA SER A 399 -27.66 1.42 -1.45
C SER A 399 -27.09 1.72 -2.82
N ALA A 400 -27.86 2.35 -3.69
CA ALA A 400 -27.31 2.95 -4.91
C ALA A 400 -26.19 3.94 -4.53
N PRO A 401 -25.04 3.96 -5.25
CA PRO A 401 -23.94 4.86 -4.93
C PRO A 401 -24.46 6.30 -4.95
N VAL A 402 -24.25 7.03 -3.86
CA VAL A 402 -24.70 8.43 -3.67
C VAL A 402 -23.98 9.40 -4.61
N LEU A 403 -22.84 9.00 -5.15
CA LEU A 403 -22.17 9.71 -6.24
C LEU A 403 -22.33 8.89 -7.51
N PRO A 404 -22.70 9.53 -8.65
CA PRO A 404 -22.69 8.81 -9.91
C PRO A 404 -21.30 8.23 -10.10
N VAL A 405 -21.23 6.91 -10.22
CA VAL A 405 -20.05 6.25 -10.78
C VAL A 405 -19.79 7.00 -12.09
N PRO A 406 -18.62 7.63 -12.31
CA PRO A 406 -18.35 8.24 -13.59
C PRO A 406 -18.64 7.16 -14.64
N ALA A 407 -19.62 7.42 -15.51
CA ALA A 407 -19.92 6.51 -16.60
C ALA A 407 -18.61 6.25 -17.31
N SER A 408 -18.20 4.96 -17.33
CA SER A 408 -17.03 4.42 -18.02
C SER A 408 -15.90 5.40 -18.23
N SER A 409 -14.85 5.28 -17.42
CA SER A 409 -13.48 5.47 -17.81
C SER A 409 -13.21 6.47 -18.94
N GLN A 410 -13.58 7.72 -18.74
CA GLN A 410 -12.63 8.73 -19.18
C GLN A 410 -11.56 8.74 -18.08
N PRO A 411 -10.29 8.39 -18.37
CA PRO A 411 -9.23 8.61 -17.43
C PRO A 411 -9.36 10.08 -17.04
N LEU A 412 -9.33 10.38 -15.74
CA LEU A 412 -8.99 11.70 -15.25
C LEU A 412 -7.64 11.97 -15.90
N THR A 413 -7.66 12.57 -17.07
CA THR A 413 -6.47 12.97 -17.78
C THR A 413 -5.87 14.05 -16.93
N MET A 414 -4.93 13.67 -16.06
CA MET A 414 -4.06 14.62 -15.42
C MET A 414 -3.36 15.34 -16.57
N VAL A 415 -3.90 16.52 -16.92
CA VAL A 415 -3.30 17.36 -17.95
C VAL A 415 -1.92 17.77 -17.50
N CYS A 416 -1.00 17.79 -18.41
CA CYS A 416 0.39 18.16 -18.18
C CYS A 416 0.52 19.51 -17.47
N ASN A 417 -0.38 20.45 -17.72
CA ASN A 417 -0.43 21.80 -17.14
C ASN A 417 0.89 22.59 -17.22
N ALA A 418 1.84 22.14 -18.04
CA ALA A 418 3.07 22.88 -18.29
C ALA A 418 2.77 24.21 -18.97
N TRP A 419 3.37 25.29 -18.44
CA TRP A 419 3.21 26.61 -19.01
C TRP A 419 3.86 26.69 -20.41
N MET A 420 3.11 27.17 -21.38
CA MET A 420 3.58 27.38 -22.75
C MET A 420 3.78 28.89 -23.02
N PRO A 421 5.02 29.40 -23.00
CA PRO A 421 5.28 30.84 -23.09
C PRO A 421 4.70 31.50 -24.38
N ASN A 422 4.77 30.77 -25.49
CA ASN A 422 4.31 31.28 -26.78
C ASN A 422 2.78 31.35 -26.91
N ALA A 423 2.04 30.58 -26.11
CA ALA A 423 0.59 30.57 -26.16
C ALA A 423 -0.06 31.28 -24.94
N ARG A 424 0.72 31.65 -23.92
CA ARG A 424 0.28 32.22 -22.65
C ARG A 424 -0.83 31.37 -21.96
N LYS A 425 -0.76 30.06 -22.12
CA LYS A 425 -1.74 29.07 -21.59
C LYS A 425 -1.04 27.81 -21.13
N ASN A 426 -1.71 27.04 -20.30
CA ASN A 426 -1.19 25.74 -19.85
C ASN A 426 -1.50 24.61 -20.85
N CYS A 427 -0.61 23.63 -20.90
CA CYS A 427 -0.79 22.43 -21.71
C CYS A 427 -1.98 21.59 -21.22
N VAL A 428 -2.83 21.13 -22.13
CA VAL A 428 -4.01 20.33 -21.86
C VAL A 428 -3.87 18.85 -22.26
N LEU A 429 -2.66 18.43 -22.65
CA LEU A 429 -2.37 17.01 -22.92
C LEU A 429 -2.22 16.22 -21.62
N SER A 430 -2.36 14.92 -21.69
CA SER A 430 -2.18 14.03 -20.53
C SER A 430 -0.78 14.18 -19.94
N ARG A 431 -0.67 14.07 -18.61
CA ARG A 431 0.63 14.15 -17.92
C ARG A 431 1.55 13.04 -18.41
N GLY A 432 2.79 13.38 -18.72
CA GLY A 432 3.78 12.42 -19.24
C GLY A 432 3.74 12.21 -20.77
N HIS A 433 2.97 13.02 -21.52
CA HIS A 433 2.99 12.93 -23.00
C HIS A 433 4.37 13.24 -23.58
N LEU A 434 4.72 12.51 -24.63
CA LEU A 434 5.90 12.76 -25.45
C LEU A 434 5.47 13.62 -26.65
N GLY A 435 6.05 14.81 -26.80
CA GLY A 435 5.78 15.72 -27.93
C GLY A 435 5.42 17.14 -27.50
N PRO A 436 5.16 18.03 -28.48
CA PRO A 436 4.90 19.43 -28.20
C PRO A 436 3.63 19.64 -27.40
N HIS A 437 3.66 20.58 -26.46
CA HIS A 437 2.52 20.96 -25.63
C HIS A 437 1.40 21.61 -26.48
N LYS A 438 0.14 21.36 -26.11
CA LYS A 438 -1.06 21.92 -26.74
C LYS A 438 -1.92 22.69 -25.74
N SER A 439 -2.47 23.84 -26.14
CA SER A 439 -3.45 24.58 -25.37
C SER A 439 -4.89 24.23 -25.78
N ARG A 440 -5.87 24.42 -24.87
CA ARG A 440 -7.27 24.50 -25.30
C ARG A 440 -7.45 25.72 -26.22
N LYS A 441 -8.16 25.53 -27.33
CA LYS A 441 -8.59 26.63 -28.20
C LYS A 441 -9.55 27.56 -27.45
#